data_abfe8a47a1b338ab57c0830f3dfba9b5
#
_entry.id   abfe8a47a1b338ab57c0830f3dfba9b5
#
_cell.length_a   1.000
_cell.length_b   1.000
_cell.length_c   1.000
_cell.angle_alpha   90.00
_cell.angle_beta   90.00
_cell.angle_gamma   90.00
#
_symmetry.space_group_name_H-M   'P 1'
#
loop_
_entity.id
_entity.type
_entity.pdbx_description
1 polymer ?
#
loop_
_entity_poly.entity_id
_entity_poly.type
_entity_poly.pdbx_seq_one_letter_code
_entity_poly.pdbx_strand_id
1 'polypeptide(L)'
;MKILFVLLFAIALSMDPTSFMNVFKADIVTPDPSSASSKQWGVDYGTVEKVTYLSHFCGRFKEAIVILPAGYNTAEKYPVVYINHGIFGSAGDMLSEDLGIQTIAGNLIAKGEAEKMIIVLTNMWSSKTQAFPNGQFSAETSQSYDNFLYDLTEDLIPYIERTYSVKTGRDNRAISGFSMGGREALYIGISKPELFGYIGGACPAPGIVPATDMFMQHPGSMTESQFKIPDGAPKPYLLFITGGNADGVVGNFPDEYNQLLTRNGCDHAFQLVPGGGHGGVSVRSHFYNYFRYVFKATKN
;
A
#
# COMPACT_ATOMS: atom_id res chain seq x y z
N MET A 1 23.91 51.17 9.04
CA MET A 1 22.88 50.24 9.55
C MET A 1 22.97 48.95 8.72
N LYS A 2 23.68 47.93 9.25
CA LYS A 2 23.87 46.65 8.55
C LYS A 2 22.70 45.74 8.92
N ILE A 3 21.88 45.44 7.91
CA ILE A 3 20.78 44.48 8.07
C ILE A 3 21.42 43.08 8.04
N LEU A 4 21.40 42.42 9.18
CA LEU A 4 21.85 41.03 9.37
C LEU A 4 20.72 40.12 8.83
N PHE A 5 20.89 39.53 7.65
CA PHE A 5 20.04 38.45 7.18
C PHE A 5 20.39 37.21 7.99
N VAL A 6 19.54 36.85 8.94
CA VAL A 6 19.58 35.55 9.61
C VAL A 6 18.92 34.55 8.61
N LEU A 7 19.75 33.76 7.91
CA LEU A 7 19.29 32.56 7.22
C LEU A 7 18.87 31.55 8.30
N LEU A 8 17.57 31.42 8.56
CA LEU A 8 17.01 30.27 9.21
C LEU A 8 17.18 29.06 8.27
N PHE A 9 18.22 28.27 8.47
CA PHE A 9 18.25 26.90 7.97
C PHE A 9 17.19 26.13 8.78
N ALA A 10 16.02 25.89 8.17
CA ALA A 10 15.10 24.89 8.65
C ALA A 10 15.80 23.54 8.47
N ILE A 11 16.40 23.02 9.55
CA ILE A 11 16.83 21.61 9.60
C ILE A 11 15.51 20.83 9.56
N ALA A 12 15.19 20.25 8.42
CA ALA A 12 14.12 19.29 8.32
C ALA A 12 14.53 18.06 9.14
N LEU A 13 14.04 17.98 10.36
CA LEU A 13 14.23 16.83 11.23
C LEU A 13 13.41 15.67 10.69
N SER A 14 14.07 14.63 10.16
CA SER A 14 13.42 13.36 9.89
C SER A 14 12.82 12.84 11.21
N MET A 15 11.56 12.44 11.17
CA MET A 15 10.88 11.91 12.35
C MET A 15 11.22 10.43 12.49
N ASP A 16 11.58 9.97 13.70
CA ASP A 16 11.75 8.54 13.93
C ASP A 16 10.42 7.77 13.72
N PRO A 17 10.47 6.47 13.39
CA PRO A 17 9.27 5.71 13.05
C PRO A 17 8.20 5.72 14.13
N THR A 18 8.58 5.64 15.43
CA THR A 18 7.62 5.59 16.54
C THR A 18 6.89 6.93 16.70
N SER A 19 7.62 8.03 16.66
CA SER A 19 7.05 9.38 16.72
C SER A 19 6.13 9.64 15.53
N PHE A 20 6.53 9.24 14.33
CA PHE A 20 5.72 9.39 13.12
C PHE A 20 4.41 8.58 13.21
N MET A 21 4.49 7.32 13.66
CA MET A 21 3.32 6.46 13.87
C MET A 21 2.34 7.06 14.88
N ASN A 22 2.84 7.67 15.96
CA ASN A 22 1.98 8.31 16.97
C ASN A 22 1.25 9.53 16.43
N VAL A 23 1.91 10.35 15.59
CA VAL A 23 1.26 11.47 14.89
C VAL A 23 0.18 10.94 13.95
N PHE A 24 0.48 9.91 13.16
CA PHE A 24 -0.50 9.28 12.28
C PHE A 24 -1.73 8.77 13.03
N LYS A 25 -1.53 8.01 14.12
CA LYS A 25 -2.62 7.46 14.95
C LYS A 25 -3.56 8.55 15.48
N ALA A 26 -3.00 9.70 15.85
CA ALA A 26 -3.78 10.83 16.38
C ALA A 26 -4.58 11.58 15.30
N ASP A 27 -4.23 11.42 14.01
CA ASP A 27 -4.82 12.17 12.90
C ASP A 27 -5.64 11.28 11.93
N ILE A 28 -5.93 10.05 12.31
CA ILE A 28 -6.81 9.17 11.50
C ILE A 28 -8.21 9.76 11.42
N VAL A 29 -8.69 9.97 10.20
CA VAL A 29 -10.03 10.45 9.90
C VAL A 29 -10.94 9.28 9.56
N THR A 30 -12.11 9.20 10.20
CA THR A 30 -13.07 8.10 10.03
C THR A 30 -14.52 8.62 10.08
N PRO A 31 -15.34 8.42 9.02
CA PRO A 31 -14.94 8.02 7.67
C PRO A 31 -14.18 9.14 6.94
N ASP A 32 -13.64 8.83 5.74
CA ASP A 32 -13.05 9.84 4.86
C ASP A 32 -14.08 10.90 4.46
N PRO A 33 -13.66 12.16 4.23
CA PRO A 33 -14.57 13.19 3.71
C PRO A 33 -15.14 12.76 2.36
N SER A 34 -16.46 12.89 2.16
CA SER A 34 -17.14 12.50 0.91
C SER A 34 -16.56 13.20 -0.33
N SER A 35 -15.99 14.39 -0.15
CA SER A 35 -15.30 15.12 -1.22
C SER A 35 -13.94 14.55 -1.60
N ALA A 36 -13.34 13.66 -0.78
CA ALA A 36 -12.01 13.13 -1.02
C ALA A 36 -11.95 12.28 -2.29
N SER A 37 -12.96 11.46 -2.54
CA SER A 37 -13.08 10.57 -3.70
C SER A 37 -13.88 11.15 -4.87
N SER A 38 -14.36 12.41 -4.77
CA SER A 38 -15.06 13.09 -5.85
C SER A 38 -14.09 13.94 -6.66
N LYS A 39 -14.11 13.82 -7.99
CA LYS A 39 -13.30 14.66 -8.88
C LYS A 39 -13.64 16.15 -8.66
N GLN A 40 -12.61 16.96 -8.50
CA GLN A 40 -12.74 18.40 -8.30
C GLN A 40 -12.45 19.15 -9.59
N TRP A 41 -13.18 20.23 -9.83
CA TRP A 41 -12.93 21.07 -11.01
C TRP A 41 -11.55 21.70 -10.95
N GLY A 42 -10.83 21.68 -12.09
CA GLY A 42 -9.49 22.27 -12.22
C GLY A 42 -8.35 21.43 -11.60
N VAL A 43 -8.65 20.26 -11.03
CA VAL A 43 -7.60 19.33 -10.55
C VAL A 43 -7.12 18.45 -11.68
N ASP A 44 -5.80 18.43 -11.89
CA ASP A 44 -5.11 17.47 -12.76
C ASP A 44 -4.83 16.18 -11.95
N TYR A 45 -5.33 15.05 -12.47
CA TYR A 45 -5.18 13.73 -11.82
C TYR A 45 -3.98 12.93 -12.38
N GLY A 46 -3.14 13.57 -13.17
CA GLY A 46 -1.96 12.95 -13.77
C GLY A 46 -2.28 12.04 -14.95
N THR A 47 -1.29 11.26 -15.35
CA THR A 47 -1.37 10.39 -16.54
C THR A 47 -1.39 8.93 -16.13
N VAL A 48 -2.29 8.15 -16.72
CA VAL A 48 -2.39 6.70 -16.53
C VAL A 48 -1.72 6.00 -17.71
N GLU A 49 -0.74 5.15 -17.43
CA GLU A 49 0.00 4.38 -18.44
C GLU A 49 -0.13 2.88 -18.12
N LYS A 50 -0.39 2.09 -19.16
CA LYS A 50 -0.29 0.62 -19.09
C LYS A 50 1.11 0.22 -19.53
N VAL A 51 1.82 -0.54 -18.70
CA VAL A 51 3.17 -0.99 -18.96
C VAL A 51 3.26 -2.51 -18.96
N THR A 52 4.25 -3.02 -19.68
CA THR A 52 4.56 -4.45 -19.75
C THR A 52 6.00 -4.66 -19.32
N TYR A 53 6.23 -5.61 -18.42
CA TYR A 53 7.56 -5.98 -17.95
C TYR A 53 7.75 -7.50 -18.02
N LEU A 54 9.00 -7.94 -18.15
CA LEU A 54 9.32 -9.36 -18.07
C LEU A 54 9.43 -9.78 -16.61
N SER A 55 8.53 -10.66 -16.18
CA SER A 55 8.67 -11.38 -14.92
C SER A 55 9.53 -12.62 -15.15
N HIS A 56 10.76 -12.57 -14.66
CA HIS A 56 11.65 -13.73 -14.69
C HIS A 56 11.13 -14.84 -13.79
N PHE A 57 10.54 -14.46 -12.64
CA PHE A 57 9.92 -15.43 -11.74
C PHE A 57 8.83 -16.25 -12.43
N CYS A 58 7.93 -15.59 -13.18
CA CYS A 58 6.84 -16.26 -13.89
C CYS A 58 7.25 -16.81 -15.27
N GLY A 59 8.40 -16.42 -15.80
CA GLY A 59 8.87 -16.79 -17.14
C GLY A 59 8.03 -16.20 -18.27
N ARG A 60 7.38 -15.03 -18.04
CA ARG A 60 6.50 -14.38 -19.04
C ARG A 60 6.39 -12.88 -18.83
N PHE A 61 5.88 -12.19 -19.84
CA PHE A 61 5.50 -10.80 -19.72
C PHE A 61 4.26 -10.64 -18.84
N LYS A 62 4.30 -9.65 -17.95
CA LYS A 62 3.20 -9.22 -17.09
C LYS A 62 2.94 -7.73 -17.29
N GLU A 63 1.75 -7.29 -16.90
CA GLU A 63 1.33 -5.91 -17.03
C GLU A 63 1.19 -5.25 -15.66
N ALA A 64 1.39 -3.94 -15.61
CA ALA A 64 1.04 -3.08 -14.49
C ALA A 64 0.46 -1.76 -15.03
N ILE A 65 -0.20 -1.00 -14.17
CA ILE A 65 -0.67 0.35 -14.50
C ILE A 65 0.13 1.33 -13.65
N VAL A 66 0.66 2.36 -14.29
CA VAL A 66 1.42 3.43 -13.64
C VAL A 66 0.62 4.72 -13.73
N ILE A 67 0.38 5.36 -12.59
CA ILE A 67 -0.23 6.69 -12.51
C ILE A 67 0.89 7.66 -12.18
N LEU A 68 1.24 8.51 -13.13
CA LEU A 68 2.20 9.59 -12.96
C LEU A 68 1.49 10.80 -12.35
N PRO A 69 2.08 11.48 -11.36
CA PRO A 69 1.44 12.63 -10.72
C PRO A 69 1.31 13.81 -11.68
N ALA A 70 0.38 14.71 -11.40
CA ALA A 70 0.22 15.95 -12.14
C ALA A 70 1.54 16.71 -12.26
N GLY A 71 1.89 17.10 -13.50
CA GLY A 71 3.14 17.79 -13.80
C GLY A 71 4.40 16.92 -13.64
N TYR A 72 4.28 15.60 -13.75
CA TYR A 72 5.44 14.70 -13.79
C TYR A 72 6.44 15.14 -14.84
N ASN A 73 7.72 15.18 -14.46
CA ASN A 73 8.82 15.44 -15.37
C ASN A 73 10.07 14.65 -14.94
N THR A 74 10.98 14.38 -15.87
CA THR A 74 12.16 13.54 -15.63
C THR A 74 13.31 14.27 -14.92
N ALA A 75 13.22 15.58 -14.73
CA ALA A 75 14.21 16.36 -13.97
C ALA A 75 13.99 16.23 -12.45
N GLU A 76 12.81 15.85 -12.03
CA GLU A 76 12.47 15.58 -10.63
C GLU A 76 12.43 14.07 -10.38
N LYS A 77 12.66 13.66 -9.13
CA LYS A 77 12.50 12.26 -8.70
C LYS A 77 11.31 12.11 -7.75
N TYR A 78 10.55 11.03 -7.92
CA TYR A 78 9.30 10.79 -7.19
C TYR A 78 9.39 9.50 -6.35
N PRO A 79 8.85 9.50 -5.12
CA PRO A 79 8.65 8.27 -4.38
C PRO A 79 7.57 7.40 -5.05
N VAL A 80 7.55 6.11 -4.74
CA VAL A 80 6.65 5.14 -5.40
C VAL A 80 5.83 4.37 -4.38
N VAL A 81 4.50 4.29 -4.62
CA VAL A 81 3.61 3.39 -3.91
C VAL A 81 3.13 2.28 -4.84
N TYR A 82 3.28 1.03 -4.41
CA TYR A 82 2.74 -0.15 -5.08
C TYR A 82 1.42 -0.52 -4.44
N ILE A 83 0.35 -0.65 -5.25
CA ILE A 83 -1.00 -0.92 -4.77
C ILE A 83 -1.52 -2.21 -5.41
N ASN A 84 -1.88 -3.15 -4.56
CA ASN A 84 -2.26 -4.50 -4.90
C ASN A 84 -3.79 -4.66 -4.95
N HIS A 85 -4.30 -5.39 -5.94
CA HIS A 85 -5.75 -5.66 -6.14
C HIS A 85 -6.30 -6.78 -5.26
N GLY A 86 -7.62 -6.95 -5.22
CA GLY A 86 -8.29 -8.08 -4.56
C GLY A 86 -8.10 -9.42 -5.30
N ILE A 87 -8.51 -10.52 -4.64
CA ILE A 87 -8.41 -11.87 -5.22
C ILE A 87 -9.12 -11.93 -6.58
N PHE A 88 -8.55 -12.63 -7.54
CA PHE A 88 -9.02 -12.80 -8.92
C PHE A 88 -9.16 -11.51 -9.73
N GLY A 89 -8.78 -10.37 -9.15
CA GLY A 89 -8.79 -9.06 -9.80
C GLY A 89 -7.54 -8.79 -10.64
N SER A 90 -7.41 -7.54 -11.03
CA SER A 90 -6.34 -7.00 -11.86
C SER A 90 -5.94 -5.59 -11.45
N ALA A 91 -4.83 -5.08 -11.98
CA ALA A 91 -4.44 -3.68 -11.83
C ALA A 91 -5.56 -2.70 -12.24
N GLY A 92 -6.35 -3.06 -13.27
CA GLY A 92 -7.45 -2.24 -13.77
C GLY A 92 -8.56 -2.02 -12.75
N ASP A 93 -8.84 -2.99 -11.89
CA ASP A 93 -9.91 -2.88 -10.88
C ASP A 93 -9.59 -1.81 -9.85
N MET A 94 -8.30 -1.53 -9.62
CA MET A 94 -7.85 -0.49 -8.68
C MET A 94 -8.05 0.94 -9.24
N LEU A 95 -8.42 1.09 -10.52
CA LEU A 95 -8.84 2.36 -11.12
C LEU A 95 -10.33 2.66 -10.95
N SER A 96 -11.10 1.75 -10.34
CA SER A 96 -12.54 1.95 -10.19
C SER A 96 -12.86 3.23 -9.41
N GLU A 97 -13.93 3.92 -9.82
CA GLU A 97 -14.40 5.13 -9.13
C GLU A 97 -14.87 4.83 -7.70
N ASP A 98 -15.37 3.63 -7.44
CA ASP A 98 -15.78 3.20 -6.09
C ASP A 98 -14.62 3.15 -5.12
N LEU A 99 -13.43 2.72 -5.55
CA LEU A 99 -12.22 2.75 -4.71
C LEU A 99 -11.58 4.14 -4.66
N GLY A 100 -11.72 4.94 -5.70
CA GLY A 100 -11.33 6.35 -5.77
C GLY A 100 -9.83 6.63 -5.64
N ILE A 101 -8.95 5.64 -5.81
CA ILE A 101 -7.51 5.74 -5.50
C ILE A 101 -6.84 6.91 -6.22
N GLN A 102 -6.99 7.00 -7.56
CA GLN A 102 -6.43 8.10 -8.34
C GLN A 102 -7.01 9.45 -7.92
N THR A 103 -8.34 9.50 -7.70
CA THR A 103 -9.04 10.72 -7.34
C THR A 103 -8.63 11.23 -5.96
N ILE A 104 -8.53 10.34 -4.96
CA ILE A 104 -8.08 10.69 -3.61
C ILE A 104 -6.64 11.22 -3.64
N ALA A 105 -5.73 10.49 -4.30
CA ALA A 105 -4.34 10.94 -4.42
C ALA A 105 -4.23 12.30 -5.11
N GLY A 106 -4.92 12.50 -6.25
CA GLY A 106 -4.90 13.76 -7.00
C GLY A 106 -5.47 14.93 -6.20
N ASN A 107 -6.59 14.74 -5.50
CA ASN A 107 -7.20 15.77 -4.64
C ASN A 107 -6.27 16.16 -3.49
N LEU A 108 -5.64 15.18 -2.81
CA LEU A 108 -4.71 15.44 -1.71
C LEU A 108 -3.43 16.12 -2.19
N ILE A 109 -2.87 15.71 -3.33
CA ILE A 109 -1.69 16.34 -3.93
C ILE A 109 -2.01 17.79 -4.34
N ALA A 110 -3.15 18.04 -4.97
CA ALA A 110 -3.56 19.39 -5.37
C ALA A 110 -3.75 20.34 -4.18
N LYS A 111 -4.13 19.82 -3.02
CA LYS A 111 -4.26 20.58 -1.76
C LYS A 111 -2.94 20.71 -0.99
N GLY A 112 -1.86 20.05 -1.41
CA GLY A 112 -0.61 19.97 -0.65
C GLY A 112 -0.70 19.07 0.60
N GLU A 113 -1.73 18.23 0.69
CA GLU A 113 -1.97 17.30 1.81
C GLU A 113 -1.27 15.94 1.60
N ALA A 114 -0.85 15.62 0.38
CA ALA A 114 -0.03 14.45 0.05
C ALA A 114 1.21 14.82 -0.76
N GLU A 115 2.24 13.99 -0.67
CA GLU A 115 3.42 14.12 -1.52
C GLU A 115 3.08 13.73 -2.97
N LYS A 116 3.72 14.41 -3.95
CA LYS A 116 3.69 13.94 -5.33
C LYS A 116 4.38 12.58 -5.40
N MET A 117 3.70 11.57 -5.90
CA MET A 117 4.19 10.19 -5.95
C MET A 117 3.78 9.51 -7.26
N ILE A 118 4.56 8.54 -7.68
CA ILE A 118 4.16 7.58 -8.70
C ILE A 118 3.34 6.48 -8.01
N ILE A 119 2.18 6.13 -8.56
CA ILE A 119 1.36 5.01 -8.08
C ILE A 119 1.47 3.88 -9.09
N VAL A 120 1.85 2.69 -8.64
CA VAL A 120 1.93 1.48 -9.46
C VAL A 120 0.84 0.52 -9.02
N LEU A 121 -0.17 0.32 -9.86
CA LEU A 121 -1.20 -0.68 -9.65
C LEU A 121 -0.69 -2.00 -10.23
N THR A 122 -0.59 -3.01 -9.39
CA THR A 122 0.11 -4.27 -9.72
C THR A 122 -0.85 -5.35 -10.23
N ASN A 123 -0.35 -6.31 -10.99
CA ASN A 123 -1.00 -7.60 -11.21
C ASN A 123 -0.26 -8.66 -10.40
N MET A 124 -0.84 -9.08 -9.27
CA MET A 124 -0.16 -9.93 -8.30
C MET A 124 -0.03 -11.41 -8.70
N TRP A 125 -0.89 -11.92 -9.59
CA TRP A 125 -0.86 -13.34 -9.93
C TRP A 125 0.52 -13.80 -10.41
N SER A 126 1.22 -14.62 -9.61
CA SER A 126 2.61 -15.02 -9.82
C SER A 126 2.77 -16.54 -9.75
N SER A 127 2.18 -17.22 -10.74
CA SER A 127 2.33 -18.68 -10.95
C SER A 127 3.29 -18.95 -12.11
N LYS A 128 4.14 -19.96 -11.97
CA LYS A 128 5.04 -20.42 -13.03
C LYS A 128 4.32 -21.23 -14.10
N THR A 129 3.19 -21.82 -13.77
CA THR A 129 2.47 -22.77 -14.64
C THR A 129 1.20 -22.20 -15.23
N GLN A 130 0.57 -21.22 -14.58
CA GLN A 130 -0.70 -20.65 -15.00
C GLN A 130 -0.57 -19.15 -15.25
N ALA A 131 -1.03 -18.68 -16.42
CA ALA A 131 -0.98 -17.25 -16.76
C ALA A 131 -2.04 -16.44 -15.99
N PHE A 132 -3.17 -17.05 -15.65
CA PHE A 132 -4.29 -16.43 -14.96
C PHE A 132 -4.82 -17.35 -13.86
N PRO A 133 -5.43 -16.79 -12.79
CA PRO A 133 -6.07 -17.60 -11.75
C PRO A 133 -7.25 -18.38 -12.35
N ASN A 134 -7.47 -19.59 -11.82
CA ASN A 134 -8.56 -20.46 -12.24
C ASN A 134 -9.90 -20.16 -11.53
N GLY A 135 -9.96 -19.13 -10.68
CA GLY A 135 -11.14 -18.74 -9.91
C GLY A 135 -11.44 -19.63 -8.70
N GLN A 136 -10.54 -20.51 -8.31
CA GLN A 136 -10.74 -21.42 -7.17
C GLN A 136 -9.98 -20.94 -5.94
N PHE A 137 -10.63 -21.01 -4.79
CA PHE A 137 -9.99 -20.81 -3.50
C PHE A 137 -9.25 -22.10 -3.11
N SER A 138 -7.92 -22.01 -3.03
CA SER A 138 -7.07 -23.15 -2.67
C SER A 138 -5.72 -22.68 -2.12
N ALA A 139 -5.00 -23.58 -1.46
CA ALA A 139 -3.65 -23.32 -0.99
C ALA A 139 -2.69 -22.98 -2.16
N GLU A 140 -2.87 -23.61 -3.33
CA GLU A 140 -2.09 -23.29 -4.54
C GLU A 140 -2.38 -21.89 -5.07
N THR A 141 -3.65 -21.46 -5.03
CA THR A 141 -4.04 -20.09 -5.38
C THR A 141 -3.40 -19.10 -4.41
N SER A 142 -3.46 -19.34 -3.10
CA SER A 142 -2.81 -18.49 -2.09
C SER A 142 -1.29 -18.41 -2.33
N GLN A 143 -0.65 -19.55 -2.56
CA GLN A 143 0.80 -19.59 -2.85
C GLN A 143 1.16 -18.80 -4.12
N SER A 144 0.28 -18.78 -5.13
CA SER A 144 0.52 -18.01 -6.34
C SER A 144 0.46 -16.50 -6.10
N TYR A 145 -0.32 -16.04 -5.13
CA TYR A 145 -0.30 -14.66 -4.67
C TYR A 145 0.93 -14.38 -3.79
N ASP A 146 1.27 -15.27 -2.83
CA ASP A 146 2.46 -15.13 -1.99
C ASP A 146 3.76 -15.03 -2.83
N ASN A 147 3.82 -15.73 -3.94
CA ASN A 147 4.94 -15.67 -4.89
C ASN A 147 5.13 -14.28 -5.52
N PHE A 148 4.14 -13.39 -5.42
CA PHE A 148 4.26 -12.01 -5.88
C PHE A 148 5.40 -11.26 -5.17
N LEU A 149 5.78 -11.68 -3.96
CA LEU A 149 6.96 -11.16 -3.29
C LEU A 149 8.20 -11.21 -4.21
N TYR A 150 8.44 -12.33 -4.89
CA TYR A 150 9.59 -12.47 -5.79
C TYR A 150 9.44 -11.64 -7.06
N ASP A 151 8.29 -11.71 -7.72
CA ASP A 151 8.01 -10.94 -8.93
C ASP A 151 8.08 -9.42 -8.67
N LEU A 152 7.53 -8.96 -7.53
CA LEU A 152 7.59 -7.55 -7.15
C LEU A 152 9.02 -7.08 -6.91
N THR A 153 9.78 -7.84 -6.11
CA THR A 153 11.10 -7.37 -5.62
C THR A 153 12.21 -7.58 -6.63
N GLU A 154 12.13 -8.63 -7.46
CA GLU A 154 13.19 -9.00 -8.41
C GLU A 154 12.93 -8.46 -9.82
N ASP A 155 11.66 -8.21 -10.20
CA ASP A 155 11.29 -7.83 -11.55
C ASP A 155 10.59 -6.46 -11.63
N LEU A 156 9.44 -6.27 -10.95
CA LEU A 156 8.63 -5.06 -11.11
C LEU A 156 9.29 -3.81 -10.52
N ILE A 157 9.80 -3.86 -9.29
CA ILE A 157 10.51 -2.72 -8.67
C ILE A 157 11.70 -2.29 -9.53
N PRO A 158 12.63 -3.18 -9.92
CA PRO A 158 13.72 -2.81 -10.81
C PRO A 158 13.26 -2.27 -12.17
N TYR A 159 12.16 -2.77 -12.73
CA TYR A 159 11.59 -2.24 -13.97
C TYR A 159 11.13 -0.79 -13.81
N ILE A 160 10.36 -0.50 -12.78
CA ILE A 160 9.84 0.86 -12.49
C ILE A 160 11.00 1.83 -12.24
N GLU A 161 12.00 1.44 -11.46
CA GLU A 161 13.16 2.29 -11.14
C GLU A 161 14.06 2.59 -12.35
N ARG A 162 14.09 1.72 -13.35
CA ARG A 162 14.81 1.97 -14.61
C ARG A 162 14.02 2.79 -15.61
N THR A 163 12.68 2.72 -15.55
CA THR A 163 11.79 3.31 -16.57
C THR A 163 11.37 4.73 -16.20
N TYR A 164 11.20 5.01 -14.91
CA TYR A 164 10.68 6.28 -14.42
C TYR A 164 11.70 7.02 -13.53
N SER A 165 11.48 8.31 -13.35
CA SER A 165 12.32 9.13 -12.47
C SER A 165 11.96 8.92 -10.99
N VAL A 166 12.53 7.90 -10.39
CA VAL A 166 12.19 7.40 -9.05
C VAL A 166 13.21 7.82 -8.01
N LYS A 167 12.74 8.23 -6.83
CA LYS A 167 13.52 8.20 -5.59
C LYS A 167 13.58 6.76 -5.11
N THR A 168 14.77 6.18 -5.04
CA THR A 168 14.98 4.80 -4.62
C THR A 168 15.08 4.66 -3.10
N GLY A 169 15.09 3.42 -2.61
CA GLY A 169 15.25 3.09 -1.19
C GLY A 169 13.94 3.05 -0.42
N ARG A 170 14.00 2.41 0.77
CA ARG A 170 12.82 2.13 1.58
C ARG A 170 12.01 3.35 2.00
N ASP A 171 12.70 4.47 2.24
CA ASP A 171 12.07 5.71 2.71
C ASP A 171 11.22 6.38 1.62
N ASN A 172 11.43 5.99 0.37
CA ASN A 172 10.71 6.46 -0.81
C ASN A 172 9.88 5.35 -1.47
N ARG A 173 9.69 4.21 -0.79
CA ARG A 173 8.91 3.08 -1.31
C ARG A 173 7.84 2.67 -0.31
N ALA A 174 6.61 2.58 -0.81
CA ALA A 174 5.43 2.19 -0.06
C ALA A 174 4.73 1.00 -0.73
N ILE A 175 4.06 0.17 0.06
CA ILE A 175 3.21 -0.92 -0.41
C ILE A 175 1.88 -0.88 0.31
N SER A 176 0.79 -1.03 -0.44
CA SER A 176 -0.55 -1.16 0.13
C SER A 176 -1.43 -2.02 -0.80
N GLY A 177 -2.65 -2.28 -0.39
CA GLY A 177 -3.56 -3.02 -1.24
C GLY A 177 -4.91 -3.26 -0.58
N PHE A 178 -5.83 -3.84 -1.35
CA PHE A 178 -7.19 -4.16 -0.94
C PHE A 178 -7.41 -5.68 -0.90
N SER A 179 -8.10 -6.18 0.14
CA SER A 179 -8.48 -7.59 0.26
C SER A 179 -7.26 -8.52 0.19
N MET A 180 -7.18 -9.43 -0.78
CA MET A 180 -5.98 -10.23 -1.04
C MET A 180 -4.76 -9.34 -1.24
N GLY A 181 -4.89 -8.19 -1.90
CA GLY A 181 -3.81 -7.22 -2.04
C GLY A 181 -3.38 -6.57 -0.74
N GLY A 182 -4.31 -6.35 0.19
CA GLY A 182 -4.02 -5.91 1.56
C GLY A 182 -3.27 -6.98 2.35
N ARG A 183 -3.67 -8.25 2.22
CA ARG A 183 -2.95 -9.40 2.78
C ARG A 183 -1.50 -9.45 2.26
N GLU A 184 -1.32 -9.40 0.93
CA GLU A 184 0.01 -9.45 0.32
C GLU A 184 0.88 -8.25 0.69
N ALA A 185 0.30 -7.05 0.77
CA ALA A 185 1.03 -5.86 1.18
C ALA A 185 1.57 -5.97 2.62
N LEU A 186 0.77 -6.49 3.54
CA LEU A 186 1.21 -6.76 4.92
C LEU A 186 2.27 -7.87 4.95
N TYR A 187 2.03 -9.00 4.27
CA TYR A 187 2.98 -10.11 4.21
C TYR A 187 4.34 -9.68 3.64
N ILE A 188 4.34 -9.03 2.47
CA ILE A 188 5.56 -8.59 1.80
C ILE A 188 6.27 -7.50 2.61
N GLY A 189 5.53 -6.49 3.08
CA GLY A 189 6.10 -5.38 3.84
C GLY A 189 6.72 -5.80 5.16
N ILE A 190 6.10 -6.73 5.88
CA ILE A 190 6.63 -7.30 7.13
C ILE A 190 7.82 -8.22 6.85
N SER A 191 7.78 -9.00 5.75
CA SER A 191 8.88 -9.90 5.36
C SER A 191 10.11 -9.16 4.82
N LYS A 192 9.91 -7.95 4.25
CA LYS A 192 10.95 -7.14 3.59
C LYS A 192 10.97 -5.69 4.09
N PRO A 193 11.12 -5.46 5.41
CA PRO A 193 11.09 -4.11 5.98
C PRO A 193 12.25 -3.23 5.50
N GLU A 194 13.32 -3.84 4.96
CA GLU A 194 14.43 -3.14 4.32
C GLU A 194 14.05 -2.53 2.95
N LEU A 195 12.93 -2.94 2.36
CA LEU A 195 12.47 -2.44 1.07
C LEU A 195 11.37 -1.40 1.18
N PHE A 196 10.54 -1.44 2.24
CA PHE A 196 9.34 -0.61 2.36
C PHE A 196 9.34 0.17 3.68
N GLY A 197 9.32 1.50 3.60
CA GLY A 197 9.16 2.38 4.76
C GLY A 197 7.71 2.55 5.20
N TYR A 198 6.75 2.26 4.31
CA TYR A 198 5.32 2.47 4.53
C TYR A 198 4.54 1.25 4.04
N ILE A 199 3.76 0.66 4.91
CA ILE A 199 3.02 -0.59 4.69
C ILE A 199 1.55 -0.35 5.03
N GLY A 200 0.63 -0.75 4.15
CA GLY A 200 -0.81 -0.60 4.38
C GLY A 200 -1.61 -1.81 3.91
N GLY A 201 -2.71 -2.11 4.61
CA GLY A 201 -3.67 -3.13 4.20
C GLY A 201 -5.11 -2.66 4.42
N ALA A 202 -5.87 -2.49 3.33
CA ALA A 202 -7.30 -2.20 3.36
C ALA A 202 -8.11 -3.49 3.32
N CYS A 203 -8.91 -3.75 4.35
CA CYS A 203 -9.73 -4.97 4.48
C CYS A 203 -8.93 -6.24 4.13
N PRO A 204 -7.73 -6.45 4.73
CA PRO A 204 -6.85 -7.55 4.34
C PRO A 204 -7.54 -8.90 4.52
N ALA A 205 -7.40 -9.76 3.49
CA ALA A 205 -7.91 -11.13 3.50
C ALA A 205 -7.17 -12.00 4.54
N PRO A 206 -7.78 -13.09 5.02
CA PRO A 206 -7.11 -14.07 5.88
C PRO A 206 -5.96 -14.79 5.17
N GLY A 207 -5.11 -15.47 5.95
CA GLY A 207 -4.10 -16.40 5.44
C GLY A 207 -2.67 -15.89 5.44
N ILE A 208 -2.36 -14.74 6.06
CA ILE A 208 -0.95 -14.42 6.40
C ILE A 208 -0.45 -15.43 7.43
N VAL A 209 -1.26 -15.68 8.44
CA VAL A 209 -1.06 -16.76 9.42
C VAL A 209 -2.12 -17.86 9.20
N PRO A 210 -1.95 -19.08 9.74
CA PRO A 210 -2.97 -20.12 9.61
C PRO A 210 -4.35 -19.63 10.06
N ALA A 211 -5.35 -19.82 9.22
CA ALA A 211 -6.72 -19.34 9.46
C ALA A 211 -7.74 -20.22 8.73
N THR A 212 -9.02 -20.09 9.09
CA THR A 212 -10.12 -20.71 8.36
C THR A 212 -11.21 -19.67 8.16
N ASP A 213 -11.66 -19.51 6.92
CA ASP A 213 -12.81 -18.66 6.57
C ASP A 213 -13.92 -19.47 5.88
N MET A 214 -14.92 -18.78 5.32
CA MET A 214 -16.01 -19.42 4.60
C MET A 214 -15.59 -20.05 3.26
N PHE A 215 -14.41 -19.71 2.74
CA PHE A 215 -13.94 -20.14 1.43
C PHE A 215 -12.96 -21.32 1.53
N MET A 216 -12.07 -21.30 2.54
CA MET A 216 -11.04 -22.34 2.65
C MET A 216 -10.34 -22.34 4.02
N GLN A 217 -9.55 -23.39 4.25
CA GLN A 217 -8.53 -23.42 5.29
C GLN A 217 -7.23 -22.88 4.70
N HIS A 218 -6.71 -21.80 5.31
CA HIS A 218 -5.45 -21.18 4.92
C HIS A 218 -4.30 -21.79 5.70
N PRO A 219 -3.24 -22.26 5.03
CA PRO A 219 -2.05 -22.80 5.71
C PRO A 219 -1.21 -21.72 6.40
N GLY A 220 -1.35 -20.47 5.96
CA GLY A 220 -0.50 -19.34 6.37
C GLY A 220 0.81 -19.26 5.59
N SER A 221 1.26 -18.04 5.34
CA SER A 221 2.56 -17.73 4.71
C SER A 221 3.64 -17.54 5.78
N MET A 222 3.23 -17.31 7.03
CA MET A 222 4.08 -17.23 8.23
C MET A 222 3.33 -17.72 9.46
N THR A 223 4.07 -18.01 10.52
CA THR A 223 3.48 -18.34 11.83
C THR A 223 2.98 -17.06 12.54
N GLU A 224 2.10 -17.22 13.53
CA GLU A 224 1.64 -16.08 14.35
C GLU A 224 2.81 -15.30 14.99
N SER A 225 3.83 -15.98 15.49
CA SER A 225 5.00 -15.33 16.12
C SER A 225 5.91 -14.62 15.13
N GLN A 226 5.84 -14.95 13.85
CA GLN A 226 6.57 -14.28 12.78
C GLN A 226 5.84 -13.05 12.24
N PHE A 227 4.54 -12.91 12.54
CA PHE A 227 3.76 -11.74 12.07
C PHE A 227 4.10 -10.50 12.91
N LYS A 228 5.29 -10.00 12.72
CA LYS A 228 5.87 -8.77 13.29
C LYS A 228 7.06 -8.34 12.45
N ILE A 229 7.50 -7.09 12.60
CA ILE A 229 8.79 -6.68 12.03
C ILE A 229 9.90 -7.49 12.70
N PRO A 230 10.77 -8.17 11.93
CA PRO A 230 11.84 -8.99 12.48
C PRO A 230 12.75 -8.19 13.43
N ASP A 231 13.22 -8.85 14.49
CA ASP A 231 14.08 -8.21 15.48
C ASP A 231 15.39 -7.71 14.82
N GLY A 232 15.77 -6.47 15.08
CA GLY A 232 16.93 -5.82 14.46
C GLY A 232 16.69 -5.26 13.05
N ALA A 233 15.55 -5.54 12.44
CA ALA A 233 15.20 -4.95 11.15
C ALA A 233 14.71 -3.49 11.29
N PRO A 234 14.82 -2.66 10.24
CA PRO A 234 14.36 -1.29 10.29
C PRO A 234 12.84 -1.22 10.45
N LYS A 235 12.35 -0.51 11.48
CA LYS A 235 10.91 -0.30 11.69
C LYS A 235 10.33 0.52 10.55
N PRO A 236 9.14 0.17 10.01
CA PRO A 236 8.45 1.03 9.06
C PRO A 236 8.02 2.33 9.74
N TYR A 237 7.97 3.42 8.98
CA TYR A 237 7.37 4.68 9.45
C TYR A 237 5.86 4.53 9.62
N LEU A 238 5.23 3.72 8.76
CA LEU A 238 3.81 3.44 8.79
C LEU A 238 3.56 1.95 8.54
N LEU A 239 2.82 1.32 9.45
CA LEU A 239 2.17 0.03 9.30
C LEU A 239 0.70 0.24 9.67
N PHE A 240 -0.19 0.21 8.67
CA PHE A 240 -1.58 0.62 8.83
C PHE A 240 -2.55 -0.42 8.29
N ILE A 241 -3.51 -0.81 9.12
CA ILE A 241 -4.57 -1.77 8.77
C ILE A 241 -5.92 -1.06 8.89
N THR A 242 -6.79 -1.25 7.90
CA THR A 242 -8.17 -0.78 7.94
C THR A 242 -9.12 -1.93 7.73
N GLY A 243 -10.18 -2.00 8.52
CA GLY A 243 -11.31 -2.93 8.36
C GLY A 243 -12.64 -2.18 8.33
N GLY A 244 -13.67 -2.79 7.77
CA GLY A 244 -15.05 -2.31 7.87
C GLY A 244 -15.84 -3.16 8.86
N ASN A 245 -16.65 -2.54 9.75
CA ASN A 245 -17.42 -3.31 10.73
C ASN A 245 -18.68 -3.99 10.17
N ALA A 246 -18.99 -3.74 8.89
CA ALA A 246 -20.03 -4.41 8.11
C ALA A 246 -19.45 -5.24 6.95
N ASP A 247 -18.16 -5.60 7.02
CA ASP A 247 -17.49 -6.41 6.00
C ASP A 247 -17.94 -7.88 6.12
N GLY A 248 -18.79 -8.33 5.19
CA GLY A 248 -19.29 -9.70 5.12
C GLY A 248 -18.40 -10.67 4.35
N VAL A 249 -17.26 -10.21 3.82
CA VAL A 249 -16.33 -11.04 3.03
C VAL A 249 -15.16 -11.52 3.88
N VAL A 250 -14.41 -10.58 4.47
CA VAL A 250 -13.28 -10.91 5.33
C VAL A 250 -13.61 -10.85 6.82
N GLY A 251 -14.81 -10.40 7.19
CA GLY A 251 -15.25 -10.37 8.57
C GLY A 251 -14.29 -9.63 9.50
N ASN A 252 -13.90 -10.29 10.59
CA ASN A 252 -13.05 -9.72 11.63
C ASN A 252 -11.54 -9.89 11.37
N PHE A 253 -11.11 -10.51 10.27
CA PHE A 253 -9.68 -10.76 10.04
C PHE A 253 -8.79 -9.51 10.10
N PRO A 254 -9.20 -8.31 9.64
CA PRO A 254 -8.41 -7.10 9.84
C PRO A 254 -8.14 -6.79 11.34
N ASP A 255 -9.12 -7.00 12.22
CA ASP A 255 -8.95 -6.81 13.67
C ASP A 255 -8.14 -7.95 14.30
N GLU A 256 -8.27 -9.19 13.81
CA GLU A 256 -7.43 -10.30 14.27
C GLU A 256 -5.94 -10.04 13.99
N TYR A 257 -5.60 -9.47 12.83
CA TYR A 257 -4.25 -9.01 12.52
C TYR A 257 -3.79 -7.86 13.44
N ASN A 258 -4.65 -6.89 13.72
CA ASN A 258 -4.39 -5.84 14.68
C ASN A 258 -4.06 -6.41 16.07
N GLN A 259 -4.88 -7.34 16.56
CA GLN A 259 -4.66 -8.01 17.85
C GLN A 259 -3.37 -8.82 17.85
N LEU A 260 -3.06 -9.53 16.76
CA LEU A 260 -1.86 -10.34 16.64
C LEU A 260 -0.59 -9.48 16.62
N LEU A 261 -0.57 -8.39 15.86
CA LEU A 261 0.54 -7.43 15.86
C LEU A 261 0.73 -6.81 17.25
N THR A 262 -0.38 -6.49 17.95
CA THR A 262 -0.32 -5.99 19.34
C THR A 262 0.30 -7.02 20.27
N ARG A 263 -0.14 -8.29 20.23
CA ARG A 263 0.46 -9.38 21.04
C ARG A 263 1.94 -9.59 20.76
N ASN A 264 2.35 -9.39 19.51
CA ASN A 264 3.75 -9.53 19.08
C ASN A 264 4.60 -8.27 19.35
N GLY A 265 4.04 -7.25 20.00
CA GLY A 265 4.74 -5.98 20.31
C GLY A 265 5.15 -5.17 19.08
N CYS A 266 4.46 -5.35 17.96
CA CYS A 266 4.73 -4.64 16.72
C CYS A 266 3.90 -3.35 16.66
N ASP A 267 4.57 -2.20 16.61
CA ASP A 267 3.90 -0.90 16.53
C ASP A 267 3.20 -0.75 15.16
N HIS A 268 1.91 -0.43 15.19
CA HIS A 268 1.07 -0.28 14.01
C HIS A 268 -0.15 0.59 14.34
N ALA A 269 -0.89 1.00 13.31
CA ALA A 269 -2.16 1.69 13.44
C ALA A 269 -3.29 0.82 12.88
N PHE A 270 -4.46 0.89 13.52
CA PHE A 270 -5.67 0.21 13.10
C PHE A 270 -6.85 1.17 13.03
N GLN A 271 -7.64 1.06 11.95
CA GLN A 271 -8.88 1.82 11.76
C GLN A 271 -10.02 0.84 11.50
N LEU A 272 -11.08 0.91 12.30
CA LEU A 272 -12.34 0.24 12.01
C LEU A 272 -13.34 1.27 11.48
N VAL A 273 -13.79 1.11 10.23
CA VAL A 273 -14.70 2.04 9.56
C VAL A 273 -16.15 1.68 9.88
N PRO A 274 -16.89 2.53 10.58
CA PRO A 274 -18.30 2.27 10.91
C PRO A 274 -19.16 2.19 9.65
N GLY A 275 -19.98 1.12 9.55
CA GLY A 275 -20.82 0.84 8.38
C GLY A 275 -20.05 0.45 7.11
N GLY A 276 -18.72 0.36 7.19
CA GLY A 276 -17.87 -0.03 6.07
C GLY A 276 -18.02 -1.50 5.73
N GLY A 277 -18.25 -1.80 4.44
CA GLY A 277 -18.25 -3.15 3.87
C GLY A 277 -16.90 -3.51 3.26
N HIS A 278 -16.89 -4.59 2.45
CA HIS A 278 -15.71 -5.05 1.72
C HIS A 278 -15.50 -4.22 0.44
N GLY A 279 -14.78 -3.13 0.53
CA GLY A 279 -14.60 -2.18 -0.58
C GLY A 279 -15.09 -0.78 -0.23
N GLY A 280 -15.49 0.01 -1.23
CA GLY A 280 -16.13 1.31 -1.09
C GLY A 280 -15.53 2.20 -0.01
N VAL A 281 -16.33 2.59 0.97
CA VAL A 281 -15.92 3.52 2.04
C VAL A 281 -14.73 3.02 2.87
N SER A 282 -14.61 1.71 3.12
CA SER A 282 -13.49 1.16 3.90
C SER A 282 -12.16 1.37 3.18
N VAL A 283 -12.14 1.12 1.87
CA VAL A 283 -10.95 1.29 1.04
C VAL A 283 -10.63 2.76 0.83
N ARG A 284 -11.65 3.61 0.58
CA ARG A 284 -11.45 5.06 0.47
C ARG A 284 -10.88 5.66 1.75
N SER A 285 -11.42 5.29 2.92
CA SER A 285 -10.91 5.75 4.22
C SER A 285 -9.46 5.31 4.44
N HIS A 286 -9.11 4.09 4.02
CA HIS A 286 -7.73 3.62 4.06
C HIS A 286 -6.81 4.53 3.23
N PHE A 287 -7.10 4.67 1.93
CA PHE A 287 -6.20 5.42 1.03
C PHE A 287 -6.21 6.92 1.32
N TYR A 288 -7.30 7.50 1.81
CA TYR A 288 -7.34 8.87 2.28
C TYR A 288 -6.32 9.11 3.40
N ASN A 289 -6.35 8.28 4.45
CA ASN A 289 -5.41 8.42 5.56
C ASN A 289 -3.98 8.05 5.14
N TYR A 290 -3.81 6.97 4.39
CA TYR A 290 -2.52 6.46 3.94
C TYR A 290 -1.76 7.49 3.10
N PHE A 291 -2.39 8.06 2.07
CA PHE A 291 -1.74 9.04 1.18
C PHE A 291 -1.40 10.35 1.86
N ARG A 292 -2.12 10.75 2.90
CA ARG A 292 -1.79 11.93 3.71
C ARG A 292 -0.45 11.82 4.44
N TYR A 293 0.06 10.60 4.63
CA TYR A 293 1.24 10.34 5.47
C TYR A 293 2.41 9.68 4.75
N VAL A 294 2.16 8.88 3.70
CA VAL A 294 3.27 8.24 2.99
C VAL A 294 4.29 9.28 2.50
N PHE A 295 5.58 8.96 2.66
CA PHE A 295 6.74 9.76 2.25
C PHE A 295 6.96 11.08 3.01
N LYS A 296 6.24 11.31 4.12
CA LYS A 296 6.42 12.54 4.92
C LYS A 296 7.38 12.39 6.10
N ALA A 297 7.72 11.16 6.53
CA ALA A 297 8.58 10.94 7.68
C ALA A 297 10.02 11.47 7.48
N THR A 298 10.50 11.47 6.24
CA THR A 298 11.86 11.85 5.85
C THR A 298 11.89 13.08 4.94
N LYS A 299 10.88 13.92 5.02
CA LYS A 299 10.81 15.14 4.20
C LYS A 299 11.89 16.11 4.66
N ASN A 300 12.88 16.34 3.76
CA ASN A 300 13.92 17.36 3.88
C ASN A 300 13.46 18.68 3.30
#